data_45150acfdc04b4abc5a4a6e61d792cbe
#
_entry.id   45150acfdc04b4abc5a4a6e61d792cbe
#
_cell.length_a   1.000
_cell.length_b   1.000
_cell.length_c   1.000
_cell.angle_alpha   90.00
_cell.angle_beta   90.00
_cell.angle_gamma   90.00
#
_symmetry.space_group_name_H-M   'P 1'
#
loop_
_entity.id
_entity.type
_entity.pdbx_description
1 polymer ?
#
loop_
_entity_poly.entity_id
_entity_poly.type
_entity_poly.pdbx_seq_one_letter_code
_entity_poly.pdbx_strand_id
1 'polypeptide(L)'
;MEITEGKDKYKVRLVVIKSGEDLTVIISGGEKPHIGAMAVSIPRPSLKGSNKVSTSTSVFALTGHKEDDLSKQIAENITKITKKITVVIVGLHIENATFQDIEYLVQNTQKAVDKLRRKLVKKEG
;
A
#
# COMPACT_ATOMS: atom_id res chain seq x y z
N MET A 1 -4.55 13.28 -3.12
CA MET A 1 -4.87 12.98 -1.70
C MET A 1 -3.60 12.57 -0.97
N GLU A 2 -3.44 13.04 0.24
CA GLU A 2 -2.28 12.71 1.06
C GLU A 2 -2.72 12.39 2.48
N ILE A 3 -2.14 11.35 3.05
CA ILE A 3 -2.39 10.92 4.44
C ILE A 3 -1.05 10.75 5.12
N THR A 4 -0.92 11.31 6.33
CA THR A 4 0.30 11.20 7.12
C THR A 4 -0.02 10.56 8.46
N GLU A 5 0.80 9.64 8.91
CA GLU A 5 0.70 9.00 10.21
C GLU A 5 2.05 8.95 10.89
N GLY A 6 2.02 9.09 12.21
CA GLY A 6 3.23 9.01 13.03
C GLY A 6 4.00 10.30 13.11
N LYS A 7 5.11 10.26 13.85
CA LYS A 7 5.95 11.42 14.14
C LYS A 7 7.43 11.05 14.01
N ASP A 8 8.23 12.07 13.72
CA ASP A 8 9.68 11.95 13.68
C ASP A 8 10.12 10.84 12.73
N LYS A 9 11.02 9.97 13.16
CA LYS A 9 11.54 8.90 12.30
C LYS A 9 10.52 7.80 11.98
N TYR A 10 9.36 7.82 12.62
CA TYR A 10 8.30 6.83 12.36
C TYR A 10 7.19 7.39 11.47
N LYS A 11 7.37 8.59 10.98
CA LYS A 11 6.37 9.23 10.12
C LYS A 11 6.26 8.51 8.79
N VAL A 12 5.02 8.23 8.39
CA VAL A 12 4.69 7.60 7.11
C VAL A 12 3.78 8.54 6.33
N ARG A 13 4.11 8.74 5.08
CA ARG A 13 3.34 9.58 4.16
C ARG A 13 2.80 8.71 3.04
N LEU A 14 1.50 8.80 2.81
CA LEU A 14 0.81 8.07 1.76
C LEU A 14 0.20 9.08 0.79
N VAL A 15 0.52 8.93 -0.49
CA VAL A 15 0.02 9.80 -1.54
C VAL A 15 -0.73 8.96 -2.56
N VAL A 16 -1.92 9.41 -2.94
CA VAL A 16 -2.75 8.74 -3.95
C VAL A 16 -2.81 9.59 -5.20
N ILE A 17 -2.49 9.00 -6.33
CA ILE A 17 -2.56 9.63 -7.64
C ILE A 17 -3.51 8.80 -8.49
N LYS A 18 -4.47 9.46 -9.11
CA LYS A 18 -5.45 8.80 -9.99
C LYS A 18 -5.02 8.86 -11.45
N SER A 19 -5.18 7.75 -12.15
CA SER A 19 -5.06 7.69 -13.60
C SER A 19 -6.40 7.18 -14.11
N GLY A 20 -7.32 8.11 -14.42
CA GLY A 20 -8.70 7.76 -14.62
C GLY A 20 -9.28 7.18 -13.33
N GLU A 21 -9.76 5.95 -13.37
CA GLU A 21 -10.29 5.27 -12.19
C GLU A 21 -9.25 4.39 -11.50
N ASP A 22 -8.09 4.19 -12.13
CA ASP A 22 -7.01 3.41 -11.55
C ASP A 22 -6.21 4.24 -10.55
N LEU A 23 -5.55 3.59 -9.61
CA LEU A 23 -4.86 4.26 -8.53
C LEU A 23 -3.38 3.91 -8.48
N THR A 24 -2.55 4.91 -8.20
CA THR A 24 -1.17 4.71 -7.77
C THR A 24 -1.07 5.23 -6.35
N VAL A 25 -0.61 4.38 -5.44
CA VAL A 25 -0.43 4.72 -4.03
C VAL A 25 1.05 4.66 -3.72
N ILE A 26 1.60 5.78 -3.27
CA ILE A 26 3.01 5.88 -2.91
C ILE A 26 3.11 6.03 -1.40
N ILE A 27 3.80 5.10 -0.76
CA ILE A 27 3.98 5.08 0.68
C ILE A 27 5.47 5.19 0.98
N SER A 28 5.83 6.24 1.68
CA SER A 28 7.22 6.49 2.06
C SER A 28 7.31 6.88 3.52
N GLY A 29 8.39 6.54 4.16
CA GLY A 29 8.55 6.86 5.57
C GLY A 29 9.90 6.52 6.13
N GLY A 30 10.08 6.90 7.39
CA GLY A 30 11.34 6.72 8.08
C GLY A 30 12.28 7.88 7.87
N GLU A 31 13.55 7.65 8.16
CA GLU A 31 14.58 8.67 8.04
C GLU A 31 15.03 8.91 6.60
N LYS A 32 14.98 7.87 5.77
CA LYS A 32 15.41 7.94 4.37
C LYS A 32 14.36 7.30 3.47
N PRO A 33 13.31 8.04 3.11
CA PRO A 33 12.33 7.51 2.17
C PRO A 33 12.98 7.12 0.84
N HIS A 34 12.55 5.98 0.31
CA HIS A 34 13.09 5.47 -0.95
C HIS A 34 12.04 4.59 -1.62
N ILE A 35 12.40 3.97 -2.74
CA ILE A 35 11.55 2.97 -3.36
C ILE A 35 12.13 1.61 -3.00
N GLY A 36 11.40 0.84 -2.18
CA GLY A 36 11.83 -0.48 -1.75
C GLY A 36 11.18 -1.61 -2.53
N ALA A 37 9.88 -1.47 -2.80
CA ALA A 37 9.14 -2.47 -3.57
C ALA A 37 7.96 -1.82 -4.28
N MET A 38 7.46 -2.49 -5.31
CA MET A 38 6.29 -2.07 -6.06
C MET A 38 5.41 -3.28 -6.32
N ALA A 39 4.11 -3.10 -6.20
CA ALA A 39 3.14 -4.14 -6.54
C ALA A 39 2.11 -3.57 -7.49
N VAL A 40 1.68 -4.39 -8.45
CA VAL A 40 0.59 -4.04 -9.37
C VAL A 40 -0.47 -5.11 -9.20
N SER A 41 -1.68 -4.71 -8.81
CA SER A 41 -2.80 -5.63 -8.61
C SER A 41 -3.90 -5.33 -9.62
N ILE A 42 -4.35 -6.37 -10.30
CA ILE A 42 -5.37 -6.29 -11.35
C ILE A 42 -6.60 -7.07 -10.89
N PRO A 43 -7.81 -6.48 -10.99
CA PRO A 43 -9.02 -7.22 -10.64
C PRO A 43 -9.31 -8.27 -11.71
N ARG A 44 -9.81 -9.41 -11.27
CA ARG A 44 -10.26 -10.44 -12.19
C ARG A 44 -11.47 -11.17 -11.59
N PRO A 45 -12.33 -11.76 -12.43
CA PRO A 45 -13.46 -12.54 -11.92
C PRO A 45 -12.96 -13.71 -11.07
N SER A 46 -13.70 -14.04 -10.03
CA SER A 46 -13.38 -15.20 -9.20
C SER A 46 -13.65 -16.49 -10.00
N LEU A 47 -12.70 -17.42 -9.95
CA LEU A 47 -12.83 -18.70 -10.60
C LEU A 47 -13.90 -19.60 -9.97
N LYS A 48 -14.36 -19.25 -8.77
CA LYS A 48 -15.36 -20.04 -8.04
C LYS A 48 -16.81 -19.60 -8.32
N GLY A 49 -17.03 -18.78 -9.34
CA GLY A 49 -18.38 -18.37 -9.73
C GLY A 49 -19.12 -17.49 -8.74
N SER A 50 -18.43 -16.95 -7.73
CA SER A 50 -19.04 -16.00 -6.82
C SER A 50 -18.94 -14.58 -7.41
N ASN A 51 -19.79 -13.66 -6.93
CA ASN A 51 -19.72 -12.26 -7.32
C ASN A 51 -18.51 -11.53 -6.74
N LYS A 52 -17.62 -12.25 -6.09
CA LYS A 52 -16.43 -11.67 -5.49
C LYS A 52 -15.35 -11.43 -6.52
N VAL A 53 -14.65 -10.31 -6.37
CA VAL A 53 -13.51 -9.97 -7.20
C VAL A 53 -12.27 -10.66 -6.62
N SER A 54 -11.55 -11.35 -7.48
CA SER A 54 -10.22 -11.86 -7.15
C SER A 54 -9.18 -10.91 -7.74
N THR A 55 -7.92 -11.15 -7.45
CA THR A 55 -6.84 -10.30 -7.92
C THR A 55 -5.70 -11.13 -8.51
N SER A 56 -5.01 -10.54 -9.48
CA SER A 56 -3.71 -11.03 -9.95
C SER A 56 -2.70 -9.95 -9.63
N THR A 57 -1.65 -10.30 -8.89
CA THR A 57 -0.69 -9.32 -8.39
C THR A 57 0.73 -9.69 -8.77
N SER A 58 1.45 -8.71 -9.32
CA SER A 58 2.88 -8.83 -9.61
C SER A 58 3.65 -7.93 -8.65
N VAL A 59 4.78 -8.41 -8.16
CA VAL A 59 5.58 -7.68 -7.20
C VAL A 59 7.02 -7.56 -7.72
N PHE A 60 7.57 -6.36 -7.62
CA PHE A 60 8.96 -6.08 -7.92
C PHE A 60 9.64 -5.64 -6.63
N ALA A 61 10.49 -6.51 -6.08
CA ALA A 61 11.25 -6.20 -4.87
C ALA A 61 12.61 -5.64 -5.31
N LEU A 62 12.90 -4.41 -4.92
CA LEU A 62 14.14 -3.74 -5.29
C LEU A 62 15.21 -3.89 -4.22
N THR A 63 14.79 -3.86 -2.95
CA THR A 63 15.70 -3.97 -1.82
C THR A 63 15.48 -5.21 -0.98
N GLY A 64 14.43 -5.98 -1.30
CA GLY A 64 14.07 -7.18 -0.54
C GLY A 64 13.42 -6.88 0.80
N HIS A 65 13.02 -7.90 1.49
CA HIS A 65 12.45 -7.87 2.84
C HIS A 65 10.94 -7.61 2.89
N LYS A 66 10.48 -6.95 3.96
CA LYS A 66 9.06 -6.83 4.28
C LYS A 66 8.28 -5.91 3.36
N GLU A 67 8.97 -5.06 2.62
CA GLU A 67 8.31 -4.10 1.75
C GLU A 67 7.60 -4.76 0.58
N ASP A 68 8.10 -5.89 0.09
CA ASP A 68 7.45 -6.62 -1.00
C ASP A 68 6.12 -7.21 -0.55
N ASP A 69 6.07 -7.89 0.60
CA ASP A 69 4.82 -8.42 1.14
C ASP A 69 3.83 -7.30 1.46
N LEU A 70 4.31 -6.22 2.04
CA LEU A 70 3.48 -5.09 2.41
C LEU A 70 2.85 -4.45 1.18
N SER A 71 3.64 -4.20 0.13
CA SER A 71 3.12 -3.61 -1.11
C SER A 71 2.09 -4.52 -1.76
N LYS A 72 2.32 -5.84 -1.75
CA LYS A 72 1.40 -6.82 -2.32
C LYS A 72 0.06 -6.80 -1.60
N GLN A 73 0.06 -6.90 -0.28
CA GLN A 73 -1.15 -6.92 0.52
C GLN A 73 -1.98 -5.66 0.35
N ILE A 74 -1.32 -4.51 0.35
CA ILE A 74 -2.01 -3.22 0.20
C ILE A 74 -2.64 -3.11 -1.18
N ALA A 75 -1.89 -3.47 -2.23
CA ALA A 75 -2.40 -3.41 -3.61
C ALA A 75 -3.62 -4.32 -3.78
N GLU A 76 -3.55 -5.55 -3.29
CA GLU A 76 -4.66 -6.49 -3.39
C GLU A 76 -5.90 -6.00 -2.65
N ASN A 77 -5.72 -5.46 -1.43
CA ASN A 77 -6.83 -4.94 -0.65
C ASN A 77 -7.53 -3.78 -1.36
N ILE A 78 -6.76 -2.86 -1.91
CA ILE A 78 -7.34 -1.70 -2.59
C ILE A 78 -8.04 -2.13 -3.88
N THR A 79 -7.46 -3.03 -4.66
CA THR A 79 -8.08 -3.54 -5.87
C THR A 79 -9.40 -4.26 -5.58
N LYS A 80 -9.47 -5.02 -4.48
CA LYS A 80 -10.71 -5.68 -4.10
C LYS A 80 -11.82 -4.68 -3.75
N ILE A 81 -11.46 -3.57 -3.14
CA ILE A 81 -12.44 -2.51 -2.77
C ILE A 81 -12.89 -1.74 -4.02
N THR A 82 -11.94 -1.32 -4.84
CA THR A 82 -12.23 -0.42 -5.97
C THR A 82 -12.63 -1.14 -7.23
N LYS A 83 -12.24 -2.40 -7.38
CA LYS A 83 -12.38 -3.19 -8.61
C LYS A 83 -11.65 -2.55 -9.78
N LYS A 84 -10.57 -1.83 -9.47
CA LYS A 84 -9.72 -1.14 -10.45
C LYS A 84 -8.28 -1.57 -10.25
N ILE A 85 -7.44 -1.23 -11.23
CA ILE A 85 -6.00 -1.52 -11.13
C ILE A 85 -5.38 -0.63 -10.06
N THR A 86 -4.53 -1.21 -9.22
CA THR A 86 -3.81 -0.48 -8.20
C THR A 86 -2.32 -0.75 -8.30
N VAL A 87 -1.54 0.32 -8.33
CA VAL A 87 -0.09 0.25 -8.19
C VAL A 87 0.25 0.78 -6.80
N VAL A 88 1.05 0.03 -6.06
CA VAL A 88 1.51 0.47 -4.73
C VAL A 88 3.03 0.45 -4.70
N ILE A 89 3.61 1.57 -4.31
CA ILE A 89 5.05 1.73 -4.16
C ILE A 89 5.31 1.97 -2.68
N VAL A 90 6.18 1.17 -2.08
CA VAL A 90 6.50 1.28 -0.64
C VAL A 90 8.01 1.45 -0.46
N GLY A 91 8.39 2.43 0.33
CA GLY A 91 9.78 2.62 0.71
C GLY A 91 9.88 3.18 2.11
N LEU A 92 10.29 2.34 3.07
CA LEU A 92 10.40 2.68 4.48
C LEU A 92 11.81 2.35 4.94
N HIS A 93 12.52 3.34 5.51
CA HIS A 93 13.88 3.07 5.96
C HIS A 93 14.28 3.89 7.19
N ILE A 94 14.80 3.18 8.19
CA ILE A 94 15.46 3.77 9.35
C ILE A 94 16.85 3.16 9.42
N GLU A 95 17.85 4.00 9.55
CA GLU A 95 19.24 3.56 9.66
C GLU A 95 19.43 2.73 10.93
N ASN A 96 20.05 1.54 10.79
CA ASN A 96 20.26 0.60 11.89
C ASN A 96 18.96 0.29 12.64
N ALA A 97 17.86 0.09 11.88
CA ALA A 97 16.56 -0.12 12.47
C ALA A 97 16.50 -1.33 13.41
N THR A 98 15.89 -1.13 14.57
CA THR A 98 15.56 -2.22 15.48
C THR A 98 14.28 -2.90 15.00
N PHE A 99 13.99 -4.08 15.55
CA PHE A 99 12.71 -4.74 15.27
C PHE A 99 11.53 -3.83 15.62
N GLN A 100 11.63 -3.10 16.73
CA GLN A 100 10.58 -2.19 17.16
C GLN A 100 10.42 -1.00 16.21
N ASP A 101 11.51 -0.47 15.68
CA ASP A 101 11.44 0.60 14.67
C ASP A 101 10.64 0.16 13.46
N ILE A 102 10.91 -1.06 12.99
CA ILE A 102 10.21 -1.63 11.84
C ILE A 102 8.72 -1.80 12.15
N GLU A 103 8.39 -2.30 13.35
CA GLU A 103 6.99 -2.46 13.76
C GLU A 103 6.23 -1.14 13.78
N TYR A 104 6.84 -0.08 14.29
CA TYR A 104 6.20 1.25 14.30
C TYR A 104 5.93 1.75 12.90
N LEU A 105 6.89 1.57 11.99
CA LEU A 105 6.68 1.96 10.60
C LEU A 105 5.54 1.17 9.94
N VAL A 106 5.49 -0.13 10.18
CA VAL A 106 4.43 -0.99 9.63
C VAL A 106 3.08 -0.60 10.20
N GLN A 107 3.00 -0.37 11.51
CA GLN A 107 1.75 0.04 12.16
C GLN A 107 1.26 1.38 11.60
N ASN A 108 2.14 2.35 11.44
CA ASN A 108 1.77 3.65 10.89
C ASN A 108 1.33 3.54 9.43
N THR A 109 1.99 2.66 8.67
CA THR A 109 1.56 2.36 7.30
C THR A 109 0.16 1.78 7.29
N GLN A 110 -0.13 0.82 8.16
CA GLN A 110 -1.47 0.21 8.22
C GLN A 110 -2.53 1.24 8.63
N LYS A 111 -2.21 2.14 9.55
CA LYS A 111 -3.13 3.21 9.94
C LYS A 111 -3.45 4.13 8.76
N ALA A 112 -2.43 4.49 7.98
CA ALA A 112 -2.62 5.33 6.80
C ALA A 112 -3.47 4.61 5.75
N VAL A 113 -3.19 3.33 5.51
CA VAL A 113 -3.94 2.51 4.56
C VAL A 113 -5.39 2.36 5.01
N ASP A 114 -5.65 2.15 6.30
CA ASP A 114 -7.00 2.03 6.83
C ASP A 114 -7.80 3.32 6.61
N LYS A 115 -7.16 4.47 6.77
CA LYS A 115 -7.80 5.76 6.48
C LYS A 115 -8.15 5.87 5.00
N LEU A 116 -7.24 5.46 4.12
CA LEU A 116 -7.50 5.44 2.68
C LEU A 116 -8.66 4.51 2.34
N ARG A 117 -8.66 3.31 2.90
CA ARG A 117 -9.71 2.33 2.64
C ARG A 117 -11.09 2.87 3.02
N ARG A 118 -11.21 3.53 4.15
CA ARG A 118 -12.47 4.14 4.57
C ARG A 118 -12.95 5.20 3.60
N LYS A 119 -12.03 6.00 3.07
CA LYS A 119 -12.38 7.01 2.07
C LYS A 119 -12.82 6.40 0.75
N LEU A 120 -12.18 5.31 0.34
CA LEU A 120 -12.53 4.62 -0.90
C LEU A 120 -13.90 3.94 -0.80
N VAL A 121 -14.19 3.31 0.32
CA VAL A 121 -15.48 2.68 0.56
C VAL A 121 -16.62 3.71 0.54
N LYS A 122 -16.40 4.89 1.13
CA LYS A 122 -17.39 5.96 1.10
C LYS A 122 -17.71 6.41 -0.32
N LYS A 123 -16.71 6.48 -1.20
CA LYS A 123 -16.91 6.87 -2.59
C LYS A 123 -17.66 5.81 -3.38
N GLU A 124 -17.42 4.54 -3.10
CA GLU A 124 -18.06 3.43 -3.78
C GLU A 124 -19.50 3.19 -3.30
N GLY A 125 -19.77 3.58 -2.08
CA GLY A 125 -21.09 3.42 -1.47
C GLY A 125 -21.94 4.63 -1.59
#